data_e4b57b4ece97f674b9c8f645a5bf56e9
#
_entry.id   e4b57b4ece97f674b9c8f645a5bf56e9
#
_cell.length_a   1.000
_cell.length_b   1.000
_cell.length_c   1.000
_cell.angle_alpha   90.00
_cell.angle_beta   90.00
_cell.angle_gamma   90.00
#
_symmetry.space_group_name_H-M   'P 1'
#
loop_
_entity.id
_entity.type
_entity.pdbx_description
1 polymer ?
#
loop_
_entity_poly.entity_id
_entity_poly.type
_entity_poly.pdbx_seq_one_letter_code
_entity_poly.pdbx_strand_id
1 'polypeptide(L)'
;MLGELITSKTRLRLLIKFFVSQANTGYLNGLATEMGESTNAIRKELNHLQGVGYLKKVKINNKVEYKANTDHPLFEVLRKVVFKHLGLADVVDTVLERMGEVDKIILVGDYAKGNDSGIIEVFLIGKGLNMEYIVQLEEKIENLIGRKVNFYLTSKFLADREHIILFNSKEI
;
A
#
# COMPACT_ATOMS: atom_id res chain seq x y z
N MET A 1 9.44 7.89 -10.47
CA MET A 1 10.68 7.32 -9.91
C MET A 1 10.82 5.82 -10.20
N LEU A 2 10.00 4.93 -9.65
CA LEU A 2 10.08 3.49 -10.00
C LEU A 2 9.69 3.19 -11.45
N GLY A 3 8.83 3.98 -12.07
CA GLY A 3 8.47 3.80 -13.48
C GLY A 3 9.63 3.94 -14.46
N GLU A 4 10.72 4.59 -14.07
CA GLU A 4 11.94 4.67 -14.88
C GLU A 4 12.79 3.40 -14.77
N LEU A 5 12.78 2.74 -13.60
CA LEU A 5 13.47 1.47 -13.37
C LEU A 5 12.63 0.28 -13.81
N ILE A 6 11.32 0.34 -13.61
CA ILE A 6 10.36 -0.71 -13.94
C ILE A 6 9.53 -0.23 -15.12
N THR A 7 9.96 -0.55 -16.32
CA THR A 7 9.33 -0.11 -17.57
C THR A 7 7.96 -0.76 -17.81
N SER A 8 7.70 -1.94 -17.24
CA SER A 8 6.39 -2.59 -17.32
C SER A 8 5.43 -2.01 -16.29
N LYS A 9 4.45 -1.25 -16.74
CA LYS A 9 3.37 -0.71 -15.89
C LYS A 9 2.61 -1.82 -15.16
N THR A 10 2.34 -2.92 -15.83
CA THR A 10 1.67 -4.10 -15.26
C THR A 10 2.49 -4.68 -14.12
N ARG A 11 3.81 -4.84 -14.30
CA ARG A 11 4.72 -5.30 -13.23
C ARG A 11 4.71 -4.40 -12.03
N LEU A 12 4.82 -3.10 -12.23
CA LEU A 12 4.78 -2.12 -11.13
C LEU A 12 3.46 -2.21 -10.35
N ARG A 13 2.33 -2.30 -11.03
CA ARG A 13 1.01 -2.43 -10.38
C ARG A 13 0.89 -3.73 -9.58
N LEU A 14 1.41 -4.84 -10.09
CA LEU A 14 1.44 -6.11 -9.35
C LEU A 14 2.36 -6.04 -8.12
N LEU A 15 3.53 -5.39 -8.22
CA LEU A 15 4.41 -5.17 -7.08
C LEU A 15 3.71 -4.32 -6.00
N ILE A 16 3.03 -3.25 -6.38
CA ILE A 16 2.22 -2.46 -5.44
C ILE A 16 1.18 -3.34 -4.76
N LYS A 17 0.38 -4.07 -5.54
CA LYS A 17 -0.69 -4.96 -5.04
C LYS A 17 -0.21 -5.90 -3.95
N PHE A 18 0.88 -6.60 -4.20
CA PHE A 18 1.34 -7.67 -3.31
C PHE A 18 2.29 -7.20 -2.20
N PHE A 19 2.99 -6.08 -2.37
CA PHE A 19 3.98 -5.62 -1.40
C PHE A 19 3.50 -4.50 -0.48
N VAL A 20 2.39 -3.83 -0.79
CA VAL A 20 1.81 -2.85 0.13
C VAL A 20 1.21 -3.54 1.35
N SER A 21 0.62 -4.73 1.18
CA SER A 21 0.10 -5.56 2.27
C SER A 21 0.34 -7.04 2.01
N GLN A 22 0.86 -7.73 3.03
CA GLN A 22 1.04 -9.19 3.01
C GLN A 22 -0.29 -9.95 2.89
N ALA A 23 -1.40 -9.32 3.30
CA ALA A 23 -2.73 -9.91 3.22
C ALA A 23 -3.31 -9.91 1.79
N ASN A 24 -2.74 -9.10 0.89
CA ASN A 24 -3.24 -9.01 -0.47
C ASN A 24 -2.91 -10.29 -1.26
N THR A 25 -3.95 -10.86 -1.84
CA THR A 25 -3.87 -12.02 -2.72
C THR A 25 -4.59 -11.73 -4.02
N GLY A 26 -4.38 -12.55 -5.03
CA GLY A 26 -5.09 -12.40 -6.29
C GLY A 26 -5.04 -13.63 -7.18
N TYR A 27 -6.07 -13.75 -8.00
CA TYR A 27 -6.19 -14.73 -9.06
C TYR A 27 -5.98 -14.07 -10.42
N LEU A 28 -5.49 -14.80 -11.40
CA LEU A 28 -5.19 -14.27 -12.74
C LEU A 28 -6.34 -13.42 -13.33
N ASN A 29 -7.54 -13.97 -13.39
CA ASN A 29 -8.68 -13.27 -14.00
C ASN A 29 -9.15 -12.07 -13.15
N GLY A 30 -9.13 -12.21 -11.83
CA GLY A 30 -9.46 -11.11 -10.92
C GLY A 30 -8.51 -9.94 -11.05
N LEU A 31 -7.21 -10.22 -11.09
CA LEU A 31 -6.17 -9.20 -11.27
C LEU A 31 -6.27 -8.51 -12.65
N ALA A 32 -6.57 -9.27 -13.71
CA ALA A 32 -6.78 -8.71 -15.03
C ALA A 32 -7.96 -7.73 -15.06
N THR A 33 -9.08 -8.10 -14.44
CA THR A 33 -10.25 -7.24 -14.29
C THR A 33 -9.95 -6.01 -13.43
N GLU A 34 -9.33 -6.20 -12.26
CA GLU A 34 -8.99 -5.12 -11.32
C GLU A 34 -8.06 -4.08 -11.97
N MET A 35 -7.11 -4.53 -12.77
CA MET A 35 -6.11 -3.68 -13.40
C MET A 35 -6.49 -3.18 -14.80
N GLY A 36 -7.60 -3.65 -15.36
CA GLY A 36 -8.01 -3.31 -16.73
C GLY A 36 -7.01 -3.79 -17.79
N GLU A 37 -6.36 -4.94 -17.53
CA GLU A 37 -5.32 -5.52 -18.38
C GLU A 37 -5.76 -6.85 -18.96
N SER A 38 -5.11 -7.28 -20.05
CA SER A 38 -5.35 -8.62 -20.60
C SER A 38 -4.82 -9.71 -19.66
N THR A 39 -5.49 -10.88 -19.65
CA THR A 39 -5.00 -12.04 -18.88
C THR A 39 -3.61 -12.48 -19.31
N ASN A 40 -3.23 -12.29 -20.56
CA ASN A 40 -1.89 -12.61 -21.05
C ASN A 40 -0.83 -11.67 -20.48
N ALA A 41 -1.10 -10.38 -20.40
CA ALA A 41 -0.19 -9.39 -19.79
C ALA A 41 0.03 -9.72 -18.31
N ILE A 42 -1.05 -9.97 -17.57
CA ILE A 42 -0.98 -10.35 -16.14
C ILE A 42 -0.24 -11.68 -15.97
N ARG A 43 -0.56 -12.69 -16.75
CA ARG A 43 0.10 -14.01 -16.68
C ARG A 43 1.60 -13.92 -16.89
N LYS A 44 2.04 -13.17 -17.89
CA LYS A 44 3.46 -12.96 -18.19
C LYS A 44 4.20 -12.40 -16.97
N GLU A 45 3.65 -11.36 -16.35
CA GLU A 45 4.27 -10.72 -15.19
C GLU A 45 4.18 -11.56 -13.92
N LEU A 46 3.06 -12.26 -13.69
CA LEU A 46 2.95 -13.20 -12.56
C LEU A 46 3.96 -14.33 -12.66
N ASN A 47 4.14 -14.91 -13.85
CA ASN A 47 5.13 -15.95 -14.09
C ASN A 47 6.55 -15.44 -13.87
N HIS A 48 6.84 -14.21 -14.31
CA HIS A 48 8.14 -13.58 -14.07
C HIS A 48 8.41 -13.39 -12.56
N LEU A 49 7.48 -12.76 -11.85
CA LEU A 49 7.64 -12.50 -10.42
C LEU A 49 7.69 -13.77 -9.57
N GLN A 50 6.92 -14.80 -9.96
CA GLN A 50 6.97 -16.10 -9.31
C GLN A 50 8.27 -16.84 -9.63
N GLY A 51 8.77 -16.74 -10.87
CA GLY A 51 10.02 -17.37 -11.29
C GLY A 51 11.25 -16.87 -10.57
N VAL A 52 11.28 -15.56 -10.19
CA VAL A 52 12.36 -14.97 -9.38
C VAL A 52 12.10 -15.10 -7.87
N GLY A 53 10.99 -15.73 -7.48
CA GLY A 53 10.66 -16.01 -6.08
C GLY A 53 10.01 -14.86 -5.30
N TYR A 54 9.64 -13.76 -5.93
CA TYR A 54 8.96 -12.64 -5.25
C TYR A 54 7.51 -12.95 -4.91
N LEU A 55 6.87 -13.80 -5.68
CA LEU A 55 5.53 -14.29 -5.43
C LEU A 55 5.55 -15.81 -5.17
N LYS A 56 4.65 -16.24 -4.30
CA LYS A 56 4.25 -17.65 -4.14
C LYS A 56 2.89 -17.86 -4.80
N LYS A 57 2.67 -19.05 -5.33
CA LYS A 57 1.37 -19.48 -5.82
C LYS A 57 0.88 -20.69 -5.03
N VAL A 58 -0.41 -20.70 -4.72
CA VAL A 58 -1.08 -21.78 -4.00
C VAL A 58 -2.32 -22.18 -4.78
N LYS A 59 -2.51 -23.48 -4.95
CA LYS A 59 -3.74 -24.00 -5.58
C LYS A 59 -4.82 -24.16 -4.53
N ILE A 60 -5.94 -23.44 -4.71
CA ILE A 60 -7.11 -23.47 -3.84
C ILE A 60 -8.34 -23.75 -4.70
N ASN A 61 -9.04 -24.87 -4.46
CA ASN A 61 -10.26 -25.25 -5.18
C ASN A 61 -10.17 -25.09 -6.71
N ASN A 62 -9.13 -25.69 -7.32
CA ASN A 62 -8.84 -25.63 -8.76
C ASN A 62 -8.46 -24.23 -9.31
N LYS A 63 -8.27 -23.23 -8.45
CA LYS A 63 -7.76 -21.91 -8.81
C LYS A 63 -6.35 -21.72 -8.24
N VAL A 64 -5.54 -20.93 -8.95
CA VAL A 64 -4.20 -20.56 -8.48
C VAL A 64 -4.25 -19.16 -7.89
N GLU A 65 -4.02 -19.07 -6.59
CA GLU A 65 -3.90 -17.82 -5.87
C GLU A 65 -2.44 -17.41 -5.78
N TYR A 66 -2.16 -16.13 -6.02
CA TYR A 66 -0.85 -15.52 -5.90
C TYR A 66 -0.80 -14.63 -4.66
N LYS A 67 0.36 -14.62 -3.99
CA LYS A 67 0.66 -13.76 -2.84
C LYS A 67 2.14 -13.45 -2.77
N ALA A 68 2.52 -12.40 -2.04
CA ALA A 68 3.93 -12.09 -1.81
C ALA A 68 4.64 -13.23 -1.07
N ASN A 69 5.87 -13.48 -1.45
CA ASN A 69 6.76 -14.40 -0.74
C ASN A 69 7.47 -13.66 0.40
N THR A 70 6.90 -13.71 1.59
CA THR A 70 7.45 -13.04 2.79
C THR A 70 8.78 -13.61 3.26
N ASP A 71 9.12 -14.85 2.84
CA ASP A 71 10.39 -15.50 3.19
C ASP A 71 11.53 -15.11 2.23
N HIS A 72 11.23 -14.36 1.15
CA HIS A 72 12.25 -13.93 0.20
C HIS A 72 13.17 -12.89 0.85
N PRO A 73 14.52 -13.00 0.73
CA PRO A 73 15.46 -12.07 1.36
C PRO A 73 15.24 -10.59 1.04
N LEU A 74 14.70 -10.30 -0.15
CA LEU A 74 14.40 -8.92 -0.57
C LEU A 74 12.98 -8.46 -0.24
N PHE A 75 12.16 -9.26 0.43
CA PHE A 75 10.76 -8.91 0.69
C PHE A 75 10.62 -7.54 1.38
N GLU A 76 11.29 -7.36 2.51
CA GLU A 76 11.22 -6.12 3.29
C GLU A 76 11.82 -4.92 2.52
N VAL A 77 12.87 -5.15 1.73
CA VAL A 77 13.47 -4.10 0.91
C VAL A 77 12.50 -3.65 -0.18
N LEU A 78 11.89 -4.59 -0.90
CA LEU A 78 10.90 -4.30 -1.95
C LEU A 78 9.67 -3.60 -1.37
N ARG A 79 9.21 -4.02 -0.19
CA ARG A 79 8.11 -3.37 0.52
C ARG A 79 8.42 -1.90 0.83
N LYS A 80 9.62 -1.63 1.39
CA LYS A 80 10.07 -0.26 1.67
C LYS A 80 10.16 0.59 0.39
N VAL A 81 10.64 0.01 -0.71
CA VAL A 81 10.70 0.68 -2.01
C VAL A 81 9.30 1.02 -2.52
N VAL A 82 8.35 0.09 -2.43
CA VAL A 82 6.94 0.33 -2.78
C VAL A 82 6.35 1.44 -1.91
N PHE A 83 6.54 1.39 -0.60
CA PHE A 83 6.07 2.42 0.33
C PHE A 83 6.62 3.81 -0.01
N LYS A 84 7.91 3.88 -0.32
CA LYS A 84 8.54 5.15 -0.71
C LYS A 84 7.99 5.65 -2.05
N HIS A 85 7.81 4.77 -3.02
CA HIS A 85 7.22 5.11 -4.32
C HIS A 85 5.80 5.68 -4.19
N LEU A 86 4.99 5.10 -3.32
CA LEU A 86 3.61 5.55 -3.06
C LEU A 86 3.54 6.83 -2.21
N GLY A 87 4.64 7.22 -1.56
CA GLY A 87 4.68 8.35 -0.64
C GLY A 87 4.18 8.03 0.77
N LEU A 88 3.92 6.76 1.10
CA LEU A 88 3.39 6.36 2.41
C LEU A 88 4.38 6.61 3.54
N ALA A 89 5.69 6.46 3.29
CA ALA A 89 6.72 6.80 4.27
C ALA A 89 6.70 8.31 4.58
N ASP A 90 6.59 9.15 3.55
CA ASP A 90 6.52 10.61 3.72
C ASP A 90 5.26 11.07 4.45
N VAL A 91 4.12 10.37 4.25
CA VAL A 91 2.88 10.59 5.02
C VAL A 91 3.14 10.35 6.51
N VAL A 92 3.73 9.21 6.87
CA VAL A 92 4.02 8.87 8.27
C VAL A 92 4.94 9.90 8.91
N ASP A 93 6.07 10.20 8.27
CA ASP A 93 7.07 11.13 8.79
C ASP A 93 6.48 12.52 9.03
N THR A 94 5.72 13.05 8.06
CA THR A 94 5.11 14.38 8.15
C THR A 94 4.03 14.44 9.23
N VAL A 95 3.22 13.38 9.38
CA VAL A 95 2.20 13.29 10.43
C VAL A 95 2.85 13.28 11.81
N LEU A 96 3.88 12.47 12.02
CA LEU A 96 4.57 12.38 13.32
C LEU A 96 5.27 13.69 13.71
N GLU A 97 5.75 14.46 12.74
CA GLU A 97 6.38 15.75 13.00
C GLU A 97 5.39 16.85 13.39
N ARG A 98 4.13 16.79 12.93
CA ARG A 98 3.23 17.96 12.92
C ARG A 98 1.93 17.78 13.68
N MET A 99 1.47 16.57 13.93
CA MET A 99 0.11 16.33 14.43
C MET A 99 -0.03 16.17 15.94
N GLY A 100 1.06 16.20 16.71
CA GLY A 100 1.04 16.00 18.16
C GLY A 100 1.26 14.53 18.56
N GLU A 101 0.60 14.07 19.62
CA GLU A 101 0.75 12.71 20.13
C GLU A 101 -0.06 11.71 19.32
N VAL A 102 0.56 11.12 18.28
CA VAL A 102 -0.07 10.12 17.42
C VAL A 102 0.19 8.72 17.99
N ASP A 103 -0.88 7.99 18.27
CA ASP A 103 -0.82 6.59 18.72
C ASP A 103 -0.75 5.62 17.53
N LYS A 104 -1.56 5.86 16.49
CA LYS A 104 -1.61 5.01 15.29
C LYS A 104 -1.88 5.83 14.03
N ILE A 105 -1.30 5.37 12.93
CA ILE A 105 -1.58 5.80 11.57
C ILE A 105 -2.05 4.57 10.79
N ILE A 106 -3.28 4.60 10.26
CA ILE A 106 -3.92 3.44 9.63
C ILE A 106 -4.34 3.81 8.21
N LEU A 107 -3.75 3.14 7.23
CA LEU A 107 -4.10 3.24 5.82
C LEU A 107 -5.35 2.40 5.53
N VAL A 108 -6.29 2.98 4.82
CA VAL A 108 -7.52 2.31 4.35
C VAL A 108 -7.77 2.56 2.87
N GLY A 109 -8.89 2.11 2.35
CA GLY A 109 -9.33 2.36 0.99
C GLY A 109 -8.48 1.65 -0.07
N ASP A 110 -8.39 2.24 -1.24
CA ASP A 110 -7.76 1.63 -2.40
C ASP A 110 -6.29 1.27 -2.19
N TYR A 111 -5.54 2.13 -1.50
CA TYR A 111 -4.12 1.87 -1.21
C TYR A 111 -3.92 0.67 -0.29
N ALA A 112 -4.79 0.46 0.69
CA ALA A 112 -4.72 -0.73 1.54
C ALA A 112 -4.97 -2.02 0.74
N LYS A 113 -5.78 -1.93 -0.31
CA LYS A 113 -6.05 -3.03 -1.26
C LYS A 113 -4.96 -3.21 -2.32
N GLY A 114 -3.95 -2.34 -2.34
CA GLY A 114 -2.85 -2.38 -3.30
C GLY A 114 -3.17 -1.73 -4.65
N ASN A 115 -4.09 -0.77 -4.69
CA ASN A 115 -4.45 -0.01 -5.86
C ASN A 115 -4.01 1.46 -5.71
N ASP A 116 -3.09 1.91 -6.57
CA ASP A 116 -2.62 3.31 -6.63
C ASP A 116 -3.65 4.16 -7.37
N SER A 117 -4.77 4.48 -6.71
CA SER A 117 -5.87 5.28 -7.28
C SER A 117 -5.60 6.78 -7.32
N GLY A 118 -4.56 7.24 -6.66
CA GLY A 118 -4.23 8.66 -6.52
C GLY A 118 -4.83 9.33 -5.27
N ILE A 119 -5.66 8.62 -4.49
CA ILE A 119 -6.27 9.13 -3.26
C ILE A 119 -5.90 8.21 -2.09
N ILE A 120 -5.08 8.71 -1.19
CA ILE A 120 -4.64 8.02 0.03
C ILE A 120 -5.59 8.39 1.17
N GLU A 121 -6.17 7.40 1.83
CA GLU A 121 -7.09 7.58 2.96
C GLU A 121 -6.45 7.05 4.23
N VAL A 122 -6.36 7.89 5.25
CA VAL A 122 -5.62 7.58 6.48
C VAL A 122 -6.42 7.97 7.71
N PHE A 123 -6.59 7.04 8.64
CA PHE A 123 -7.08 7.33 9.98
C PHE A 123 -5.92 7.64 10.93
N LEU A 124 -6.07 8.72 11.68
CA LEU A 124 -5.16 9.13 12.74
C LEU A 124 -5.83 8.92 14.10
N ILE A 125 -5.15 8.19 14.97
CA ILE A 125 -5.56 7.96 16.35
C ILE A 125 -4.49 8.56 17.26
N GLY A 126 -4.90 9.35 18.22
CA GLY A 126 -3.97 9.97 19.16
C GLY A 126 -4.66 10.94 20.10
N LYS A 127 -3.88 11.55 20.99
CA LYS A 127 -4.34 12.54 21.96
C LYS A 127 -3.83 13.92 21.57
N GLY A 128 -4.69 14.94 21.72
CA GLY A 128 -4.29 16.31 21.44
C GLY A 128 -3.84 16.56 20.01
N LEU A 129 -4.44 15.85 19.03
CA LEU A 129 -4.13 16.02 17.62
C LEU A 129 -4.51 17.44 17.16
N ASN A 130 -3.65 18.05 16.37
CA ASN A 130 -3.86 19.40 15.85
C ASN A 130 -4.85 19.41 14.68
N MET A 131 -6.15 19.47 15.01
CA MET A 131 -7.23 19.42 14.01
C MET A 131 -7.25 20.63 13.08
N GLU A 132 -6.83 21.80 13.56
CA GLU A 132 -6.80 23.02 12.74
C GLU A 132 -5.71 22.97 11.66
N TYR A 133 -4.71 22.15 11.87
CA TYR A 133 -3.58 21.96 10.95
C TYR A 133 -3.84 20.93 9.84
N ILE A 134 -4.93 20.18 9.93
CA ILE A 134 -5.18 19.03 9.01
C ILE A 134 -5.17 19.45 7.53
N VAL A 135 -5.87 20.53 7.18
CA VAL A 135 -5.97 21.00 5.78
C VAL A 135 -4.58 21.39 5.23
N GLN A 136 -3.78 22.08 6.08
CA GLN A 136 -2.41 22.45 5.71
C GLN A 136 -1.51 21.23 5.56
N LEU A 137 -1.71 20.21 6.41
CA LEU A 137 -0.99 18.95 6.37
C LEU A 137 -1.30 18.18 5.09
N GLU A 138 -2.58 18.06 4.73
CA GLU A 138 -3.02 17.44 3.49
C GLU A 138 -2.37 18.11 2.28
N GLU A 139 -2.50 19.42 2.18
CA GLU A 139 -1.90 20.21 1.10
C GLU A 139 -0.38 20.05 1.01
N LYS A 140 0.30 20.10 2.16
CA LYS A 140 1.76 19.92 2.22
C LYS A 140 2.19 18.55 1.71
N ILE A 141 1.50 17.49 2.14
CA ILE A 141 1.82 16.13 1.72
C ILE A 141 1.48 15.92 0.25
N GLU A 142 0.33 16.42 -0.21
CA GLU A 142 -0.07 16.34 -1.63
C GLU A 142 0.99 16.97 -2.55
N ASN A 143 1.52 18.13 -2.17
CA ASN A 143 2.61 18.78 -2.90
C ASN A 143 3.91 17.98 -2.88
N LEU A 144 4.18 17.25 -1.82
CA LEU A 144 5.39 16.44 -1.67
C LEU A 144 5.34 15.15 -2.50
N ILE A 145 4.20 14.45 -2.48
CA ILE A 145 4.11 13.10 -3.06
C ILE A 145 3.32 13.02 -4.37
N GLY A 146 2.64 14.10 -4.76
CA GLY A 146 1.83 14.15 -5.98
C GLY A 146 0.57 13.27 -5.96
N ARG A 147 0.06 12.94 -4.76
CA ARG A 147 -1.18 12.17 -4.53
C ARG A 147 -2.04 12.88 -3.52
N LYS A 148 -3.35 12.83 -3.72
CA LYS A 148 -4.30 13.38 -2.75
C LYS A 148 -4.29 12.56 -1.46
N VAL A 149 -4.35 13.26 -0.33
CA VAL A 149 -4.40 12.60 1.00
C VAL A 149 -5.60 13.12 1.76
N ASN A 150 -6.39 12.22 2.32
CA ASN A 150 -7.50 12.55 3.19
C ASN A 150 -7.23 11.96 4.58
N PHE A 151 -7.22 12.81 5.61
CA PHE A 151 -7.07 12.39 6.99
C PHE A 151 -8.40 12.37 7.73
N TYR A 152 -8.63 11.29 8.46
CA TYR A 152 -9.78 11.10 9.34
C TYR A 152 -9.29 10.93 10.78
N LEU A 153 -9.68 11.83 11.66
CA LEU A 153 -9.33 11.75 13.08
C LEU A 153 -10.39 10.94 13.81
N THR A 154 -9.95 9.98 14.60
CA THR A 154 -10.84 9.18 15.44
C THR A 154 -10.14 8.78 16.74
N SER A 155 -10.91 8.61 17.79
CA SER A 155 -10.41 8.04 19.04
C SER A 155 -10.36 6.51 19.01
N LYS A 156 -11.10 5.90 18.09
CA LYS A 156 -11.23 4.44 17.97
C LYS A 156 -11.42 4.04 16.51
N PHE A 157 -10.66 3.06 16.07
CA PHE A 157 -10.80 2.45 14.75
C PHE A 157 -11.44 1.08 14.87
N LEU A 158 -12.50 0.86 14.08
CA LEU A 158 -13.13 -0.45 13.93
C LEU A 158 -12.49 -1.17 12.74
N ALA A 159 -11.89 -2.31 12.99
CA ALA A 159 -11.23 -3.11 11.95
C ALA A 159 -12.25 -3.94 11.12
N ASP A 160 -13.28 -3.26 10.60
CA ASP A 160 -14.36 -3.84 9.79
C ASP A 160 -14.07 -3.84 8.28
N ARG A 161 -12.91 -3.33 7.89
CA ARG A 161 -12.45 -3.18 6.50
C ARG A 161 -10.97 -3.51 6.36
N GLU A 162 -10.53 -3.74 5.12
CA GLU A 162 -9.11 -3.90 4.82
C GLU A 162 -8.34 -2.64 5.22
N HIS A 163 -7.27 -2.83 5.98
CA HIS A 163 -6.43 -1.76 6.48
C HIS A 163 -4.99 -2.21 6.67
N ILE A 164 -4.09 -1.23 6.72
CA ILE A 164 -2.67 -1.44 7.03
C ILE A 164 -2.28 -0.48 8.12
N ILE A 165 -1.69 -0.98 9.20
CA ILE A 165 -1.11 -0.15 10.24
C ILE A 165 0.25 0.35 9.72
N LEU A 166 0.34 1.65 9.43
CA LEU A 166 1.57 2.30 8.99
C LEU A 166 2.47 2.67 10.17
N PHE A 167 1.86 3.00 11.31
CA PHE A 167 2.55 3.36 12.54
C PHE A 167 1.73 2.94 13.76
N ASN A 168 2.43 2.46 14.80
CA ASN A 168 1.83 2.12 16.09
C ASN A 168 2.85 2.44 17.21
N SER A 169 2.53 3.42 18.05
CA SER A 169 3.42 3.87 19.14
C SER A 169 3.74 2.79 20.18
N LYS A 170 2.94 1.72 20.25
CA LYS A 170 3.13 0.61 21.18
C LYS A 170 4.09 -0.49 20.67
N GLU A 171 4.54 -0.38 19.42
CA GLU A 171 5.42 -1.35 18.78
C GLU A 171 6.85 -0.81 18.57
N ILE A 172 7.17 0.29 19.22
CA ILE A 172 8.51 0.92 19.22
C ILE A 172 9.30 0.47 20.44
#